data_ac3eefd05790f29dffbfb5b309dadbbe
#
_entry.id   ac3eefd05790f29dffbfb5b309dadbbe
#
_cell.length_a   1.000
_cell.length_b   1.000
_cell.length_c   1.000
_cell.angle_alpha   90.00
_cell.angle_beta   90.00
_cell.angle_gamma   90.00
#
_symmetry.space_group_name_H-M   'P 1'
#
loop_
_entity.id
_entity.type
_entity.pdbx_description
1 polymer ?
#
loop_
_entity_poly.entity_id
_entity_poly.type
_entity_poly.pdbx_seq_one_letter_code
_entity_poly.pdbx_strand_id
1 'polypeptide(L)'
;NAKIWGQRLSDGTYATVYNPSEFRWPLAISLSKDGLEYTTLNLVHGEITPMRYGGNYKSFGPQYVRGIQEGNGTPPDGDLWVTYSMNKEDMWVSHIPVPVRAHASEHADDDFAGYKDLSELTDWNLYSLQWAPVSLDGKWLVLQDKDLFDYARVERKIPATKELKVSFELMAEQNDKGLLQIEFLDENGIACSRLELTPDGLFRAKGGARFGNLLKYEPGKTYKVEVELSVANRMVIVYVDGKKVGQRMFFAPVPAIERVMFRTGAQRTYPTVDTPADWYGILPDAGEQEPLCTYRIANFKTASADKD
;
A
#
# COMPACT_ATOMS: atom_id res chain seq x y z
N ASN A 1 -19.68 -0.23 15.07
CA ASN A 1 -19.49 -1.55 14.50
C ASN A 1 -20.72 -2.01 13.74
N ALA A 2 -20.55 -2.43 12.49
CA ALA A 2 -21.68 -2.93 11.73
C ALA A 2 -21.83 -4.45 11.83
N LYS A 3 -20.75 -5.19 11.68
CA LYS A 3 -20.71 -6.65 11.74
C LYS A 3 -19.32 -7.13 12.13
N ILE A 4 -19.26 -8.38 12.59
CA ILE A 4 -18.04 -9.15 12.81
C ILE A 4 -18.16 -10.43 11.99
N TRP A 5 -17.07 -10.86 11.40
CA TRP A 5 -16.93 -12.17 10.80
C TRP A 5 -15.92 -12.98 11.59
N GLY A 6 -16.23 -14.23 11.91
CA GLY A 6 -15.32 -15.13 12.60
C GLY A 6 -15.26 -16.47 11.89
N GLN A 7 -14.08 -17.03 11.75
CA GLN A 7 -13.89 -18.39 11.25
C GLN A 7 -12.60 -19.03 11.77
N ARG A 8 -12.51 -20.34 11.69
CA ARG A 8 -11.27 -21.08 11.87
C ARG A 8 -10.51 -21.12 10.56
N LEU A 9 -9.23 -20.76 10.59
CA LEU A 9 -8.34 -20.72 9.44
C LEU A 9 -7.75 -22.11 9.14
N SER A 10 -7.13 -22.25 7.96
CA SER A 10 -6.52 -23.51 7.51
C SER A 10 -5.37 -23.99 8.39
N ASP A 11 -4.65 -23.07 9.04
CA ASP A 11 -3.58 -23.37 10.01
C ASP A 11 -4.10 -23.76 11.40
N GLY A 12 -5.42 -23.75 11.60
CA GLY A 12 -6.09 -24.10 12.85
C GLY A 12 -6.32 -22.94 13.81
N THR A 13 -5.82 -21.73 13.53
CA THR A 13 -6.11 -20.52 14.32
C THR A 13 -7.54 -20.04 14.08
N TYR A 14 -8.06 -19.25 15.00
CA TYR A 14 -9.35 -18.57 14.85
C TYR A 14 -9.11 -17.11 14.53
N ALA A 15 -9.84 -16.59 13.57
CA ALA A 15 -9.77 -15.18 13.17
C ALA A 15 -11.12 -14.50 13.34
N THR A 16 -11.10 -13.24 13.78
CA THR A 16 -12.25 -12.33 13.70
C THR A 16 -11.86 -11.10 12.91
N VAL A 17 -12.73 -10.71 11.96
CA VAL A 17 -12.57 -9.50 11.15
C VAL A 17 -13.70 -8.54 11.48
N TYR A 18 -13.37 -7.31 11.88
CA TYR A 18 -14.32 -6.34 12.39
C TYR A 18 -13.77 -4.91 12.37
N ASN A 19 -14.60 -3.94 12.69
CA ASN A 19 -14.17 -2.57 12.94
C ASN A 19 -13.88 -2.38 14.45
N PRO A 20 -12.65 -2.12 14.85
CA PRO A 20 -12.26 -2.07 16.27
C PRO A 20 -12.62 -0.77 16.98
N SER A 21 -13.08 0.25 16.25
CA SER A 21 -13.47 1.55 16.80
C SER A 21 -14.99 1.72 16.89
N GLU A 22 -15.48 2.81 17.45
CA GLU A 22 -16.88 3.22 17.39
C GLU A 22 -17.34 3.58 15.97
N PHE A 23 -16.42 3.98 15.11
CA PHE A 23 -16.63 4.21 13.69
C PHE A 23 -16.53 2.92 12.89
N ARG A 24 -17.00 2.93 11.64
CA ARG A 24 -16.88 1.79 10.72
C ARG A 24 -15.55 1.82 9.96
N TRP A 25 -14.48 2.10 10.70
CA TRP A 25 -13.11 2.25 10.21
C TRP A 25 -12.11 2.13 11.38
N PRO A 26 -10.93 1.54 11.17
CA PRO A 26 -10.53 0.72 10.02
C PRO A 26 -11.20 -0.66 10.01
N LEU A 27 -10.87 -1.51 9.04
CA LEU A 27 -11.14 -2.94 9.10
C LEU A 27 -9.91 -3.65 9.63
N ALA A 28 -10.07 -4.46 10.66
CA ALA A 28 -8.99 -5.14 11.35
C ALA A 28 -9.28 -6.63 11.52
N ILE A 29 -8.21 -7.41 11.76
CA ILE A 29 -8.25 -8.82 12.08
C ILE A 29 -7.59 -9.08 13.41
N SER A 30 -8.24 -9.86 14.27
CA SER A 30 -7.69 -10.40 15.51
C SER A 30 -7.62 -11.92 15.45
N LEU A 31 -6.57 -12.49 16.03
CA LEU A 31 -6.32 -13.93 16.01
C LEU A 31 -6.37 -14.53 17.43
N SER A 32 -6.82 -15.79 17.49
CA SER A 32 -6.87 -16.58 18.70
C SER A 32 -6.43 -18.02 18.41
N LYS A 33 -5.78 -18.66 19.39
CA LYS A 33 -5.41 -20.08 19.31
C LYS A 33 -6.54 -21.02 19.77
N ASP A 34 -7.42 -20.54 20.62
CA ASP A 34 -8.48 -21.34 21.28
C ASP A 34 -9.90 -20.86 20.91
N GLY A 35 -10.05 -19.75 20.22
CA GLY A 35 -11.32 -19.14 19.87
C GLY A 35 -11.95 -18.30 20.99
N LEU A 36 -11.30 -18.18 22.14
CA LEU A 36 -11.78 -17.46 23.31
C LEU A 36 -10.97 -16.19 23.59
N GLU A 37 -9.64 -16.30 23.57
CA GLU A 37 -8.73 -15.20 23.80
C GLU A 37 -8.11 -14.74 22.49
N TYR A 38 -8.40 -13.48 22.10
CA TYR A 38 -7.85 -12.85 20.91
C TYR A 38 -6.74 -11.91 21.30
N THR A 39 -5.51 -12.22 20.86
CA THR A 39 -4.27 -11.60 21.36
C THR A 39 -3.60 -10.66 20.37
N THR A 40 -4.09 -10.58 19.14
CA THR A 40 -3.50 -9.72 18.10
C THR A 40 -4.54 -8.74 17.55
N LEU A 41 -4.05 -7.65 16.97
CA LEU A 41 -4.87 -6.71 16.21
C LEU A 41 -4.04 -6.21 15.02
N ASN A 42 -4.37 -6.71 13.83
CA ASN A 42 -3.68 -6.34 12.60
C ASN A 42 -4.64 -5.61 11.66
N LEU A 43 -4.09 -4.70 10.86
CA LEU A 43 -4.83 -3.92 9.89
C LEU A 43 -5.14 -4.78 8.65
N VAL A 44 -6.41 -4.85 8.24
CA VAL A 44 -6.83 -5.43 6.96
C VAL A 44 -6.99 -4.34 5.92
N HIS A 45 -7.72 -3.26 6.26
CA HIS A 45 -7.98 -2.15 5.36
C HIS A 45 -8.06 -0.85 6.16
N GLY A 46 -7.12 0.06 5.91
CA GLY A 46 -7.01 1.34 6.62
C GLY A 46 -7.37 2.55 5.79
N GLU A 47 -7.39 2.43 4.47
CA GLU A 47 -7.76 3.51 3.58
C GLU A 47 -9.28 3.61 3.41
N ILE A 48 -9.75 4.80 3.17
CA ILE A 48 -11.15 5.09 2.89
C ILE A 48 -11.21 5.82 1.55
N THR A 49 -11.93 5.24 0.60
CA THR A 49 -12.21 5.93 -0.66
C THR A 49 -13.05 7.18 -0.37
N PRO A 50 -12.87 8.28 -1.09
CA PRO A 50 -13.77 9.42 -0.98
C PRO A 50 -15.22 9.01 -1.31
N MET A 51 -16.18 9.56 -0.56
CA MET A 51 -17.60 9.37 -0.89
C MET A 51 -17.96 10.08 -2.19
N ARG A 52 -18.50 9.34 -3.13
CA ARG A 52 -18.91 9.85 -4.45
C ARG A 52 -20.38 10.26 -4.50
N TYR A 53 -21.21 9.66 -3.68
CA TYR A 53 -22.65 9.86 -3.72
C TYR A 53 -23.21 10.18 -2.34
N GLY A 54 -24.12 11.15 -2.26
CA GLY A 54 -24.85 11.46 -1.06
C GLY A 54 -25.89 10.38 -0.71
N GLY A 55 -26.37 10.38 0.50
CA GLY A 55 -27.46 9.49 0.95
C GLY A 55 -27.73 9.61 2.44
N ASN A 56 -28.97 9.38 2.82
CA ASN A 56 -29.35 9.33 4.23
C ASN A 56 -28.74 8.09 4.89
N TYR A 57 -28.25 8.25 6.13
CA TYR A 57 -27.65 7.17 6.92
C TYR A 57 -26.41 6.53 6.28
N LYS A 58 -25.75 7.24 5.39
CA LYS A 58 -24.51 6.83 4.81
C LYS A 58 -23.36 7.11 5.78
N SER A 59 -22.44 6.17 5.95
CA SER A 59 -21.22 6.32 6.72
C SER A 59 -20.05 5.84 5.88
N PHE A 60 -18.90 6.45 6.05
CA PHE A 60 -17.69 6.04 5.36
C PHE A 60 -17.03 4.80 6.00
N GLY A 61 -16.11 4.22 5.27
CA GLY A 61 -15.25 3.12 5.71
C GLY A 61 -15.70 1.73 5.29
N PRO A 62 -14.85 0.73 5.53
CA PRO A 62 -15.11 -0.68 5.22
C PRO A 62 -16.08 -1.28 6.24
N GLN A 63 -17.26 -1.67 5.79
CA GLN A 63 -18.34 -2.13 6.64
C GLN A 63 -19.03 -3.37 6.09
N TYR A 64 -19.80 -4.07 6.96
CA TYR A 64 -20.55 -5.28 6.61
C TYR A 64 -19.67 -6.43 6.11
N VAL A 65 -18.54 -6.64 6.77
CA VAL A 65 -17.58 -7.69 6.42
C VAL A 65 -18.24 -9.08 6.46
N ARG A 66 -17.88 -9.90 5.47
CA ARG A 66 -18.27 -11.31 5.39
C ARG A 66 -17.16 -12.12 4.72
N GLY A 67 -16.81 -13.27 5.31
CA GLY A 67 -15.88 -14.22 4.71
C GLY A 67 -16.51 -15.02 3.57
N ILE A 68 -15.71 -15.44 2.63
CA ILE A 68 -16.09 -16.29 1.51
C ILE A 68 -15.83 -17.73 1.92
N GLN A 69 -16.81 -18.40 2.51
CA GLN A 69 -16.67 -19.78 2.95
C GLN A 69 -17.93 -20.62 2.69
N GLU A 70 -19.10 -19.99 2.61
CA GLU A 70 -20.35 -20.71 2.51
C GLU A 70 -20.82 -20.91 1.08
N GLY A 71 -21.42 -22.06 0.82
CA GLY A 71 -22.13 -22.39 -0.41
C GLY A 71 -21.26 -22.89 -1.57
N ASN A 72 -20.09 -22.33 -1.77
CA ASN A 72 -19.19 -22.67 -2.88
C ASN A 72 -17.87 -23.31 -2.42
N GLY A 73 -17.77 -23.65 -1.13
CA GLY A 73 -16.58 -24.24 -0.56
C GLY A 73 -15.56 -23.21 -0.06
N THR A 74 -14.45 -23.75 0.44
CA THR A 74 -13.30 -22.97 0.88
C THR A 74 -12.59 -22.37 -0.35
N PRO A 75 -12.05 -21.14 -0.26
CA PRO A 75 -11.17 -20.62 -1.29
C PRO A 75 -10.06 -21.62 -1.64
N PRO A 76 -9.68 -21.77 -2.91
CA PRO A 76 -8.82 -22.86 -3.36
C PRO A 76 -7.39 -22.82 -2.79
N ASP A 77 -6.95 -21.66 -2.32
CA ASP A 77 -5.62 -21.41 -1.76
C ASP A 77 -5.54 -21.66 -0.25
N GLY A 78 -6.68 -21.87 0.42
CA GLY A 78 -6.74 -22.06 1.88
C GLY A 78 -6.57 -20.75 2.69
N ASP A 79 -6.47 -19.62 2.05
CA ASP A 79 -6.36 -18.30 2.65
C ASP A 79 -7.71 -17.74 3.11
N LEU A 80 -7.67 -16.64 3.86
CA LEU A 80 -8.88 -15.95 4.29
C LEU A 80 -9.26 -14.87 3.28
N TRP A 81 -10.42 -15.04 2.66
CA TRP A 81 -11.02 -14.06 1.77
C TRP A 81 -12.22 -13.41 2.43
N VAL A 82 -12.26 -12.09 2.47
CA VAL A 82 -13.37 -11.33 3.03
C VAL A 82 -13.89 -10.28 2.05
N THR A 83 -15.20 -10.15 2.00
CA THR A 83 -15.88 -9.09 1.26
C THR A 83 -16.42 -8.05 2.24
N TYR A 84 -16.48 -6.81 1.83
CA TYR A 84 -17.06 -5.71 2.60
C TYR A 84 -17.50 -4.57 1.68
N SER A 85 -18.36 -3.71 2.20
CA SER A 85 -18.79 -2.52 1.48
C SER A 85 -17.94 -1.33 1.90
N MET A 86 -17.35 -0.62 0.96
CA MET A 86 -16.70 0.66 1.20
C MET A 86 -17.71 1.79 1.02
N ASN A 87 -17.91 2.60 2.05
CA ASN A 87 -18.84 3.76 2.05
C ASN A 87 -20.28 3.42 1.65
N LYS A 88 -20.69 2.14 1.62
CA LYS A 88 -21.93 1.66 0.98
C LYS A 88 -22.04 2.04 -0.51
N GLU A 89 -20.92 2.15 -1.19
CA GLU A 89 -20.80 2.49 -2.61
C GLU A 89 -20.25 1.34 -3.42
N ASP A 90 -19.14 0.78 -2.98
CA ASP A 90 -18.41 -0.27 -3.68
C ASP A 90 -18.29 -1.54 -2.84
N MET A 91 -18.23 -2.66 -3.52
CA MET A 91 -17.89 -3.95 -2.90
C MET A 91 -16.41 -4.22 -3.08
N TRP A 92 -15.77 -4.48 -1.95
CA TRP A 92 -14.35 -4.78 -1.88
C TRP A 92 -14.10 -6.21 -1.46
N VAL A 93 -12.96 -6.73 -1.86
CA VAL A 93 -12.44 -8.03 -1.44
C VAL A 93 -11.05 -7.82 -0.89
N SER A 94 -10.76 -8.41 0.27
CA SER A 94 -9.40 -8.56 0.77
C SER A 94 -9.02 -10.02 0.80
N HIS A 95 -7.86 -10.32 0.23
CA HIS A 95 -7.16 -11.59 0.35
C HIS A 95 -6.15 -11.48 1.48
N ILE A 96 -6.27 -12.36 2.47
CA ILE A 96 -5.44 -12.38 3.68
C ILE A 96 -4.73 -13.73 3.72
N PRO A 97 -3.42 -13.78 3.43
CA PRO A 97 -2.65 -15.02 3.46
C PRO A 97 -2.65 -15.70 4.83
N VAL A 98 -2.69 -17.03 4.85
CA VAL A 98 -2.62 -17.85 6.06
C VAL A 98 -1.30 -18.63 6.04
N PRO A 99 -0.50 -18.60 7.13
CA PRO A 99 -0.76 -17.93 8.41
C PRO A 99 -0.72 -16.41 8.34
N VAL A 100 -1.61 -15.76 9.07
CA VAL A 100 -1.61 -14.29 9.17
C VAL A 100 -0.37 -13.81 9.91
N ARG A 101 0.42 -12.95 9.28
CA ARG A 101 1.68 -12.46 9.81
C ARG A 101 1.65 -10.94 10.01
N ALA A 102 2.07 -10.47 11.19
CA ALA A 102 2.22 -9.05 11.47
C ALA A 102 3.52 -8.47 10.88
N HIS A 103 4.58 -9.29 10.79
CA HIS A 103 5.90 -8.88 10.33
C HIS A 103 6.39 -9.78 9.22
N ALA A 104 7.19 -9.23 8.32
CA ALA A 104 7.92 -10.00 7.33
C ALA A 104 9.17 -10.64 7.95
N SER A 105 9.49 -11.86 7.54
CA SER A 105 10.68 -12.61 7.99
C SER A 105 11.86 -12.51 7.02
N GLU A 106 11.58 -12.15 5.76
CA GLU A 106 12.56 -12.19 4.69
C GLU A 106 12.58 -10.87 3.90
N HIS A 107 13.77 -10.53 3.42
CA HIS A 107 13.95 -9.44 2.48
C HIS A 107 13.38 -9.81 1.11
N ALA A 108 12.96 -8.81 0.36
CA ALA A 108 12.38 -9.00 -0.96
C ALA A 108 13.42 -9.40 -2.01
N ASP A 109 13.05 -10.34 -2.86
CA ASP A 109 13.69 -10.66 -4.15
C ASP A 109 12.57 -11.00 -5.13
N ASP A 110 11.78 -9.97 -5.50
CA ASP A 110 10.54 -10.15 -6.23
C ASP A 110 10.77 -9.92 -7.73
N ASP A 111 10.77 -11.02 -8.48
CA ASP A 111 10.68 -11.03 -9.93
C ASP A 111 9.21 -11.33 -10.32
N PHE A 112 8.48 -10.32 -10.70
CA PHE A 112 7.04 -10.43 -10.98
C PHE A 112 6.70 -11.31 -12.19
N ALA A 113 7.69 -11.70 -13.01
CA ALA A 113 7.46 -12.55 -14.19
C ALA A 113 6.94 -13.96 -13.84
N GLY A 114 7.20 -14.43 -12.61
CA GLY A 114 6.77 -15.74 -12.14
C GLY A 114 5.32 -15.83 -11.67
N TYR A 115 4.68 -14.71 -11.37
CA TYR A 115 3.34 -14.66 -10.78
C TYR A 115 2.24 -14.71 -11.85
N LYS A 116 1.18 -15.46 -11.59
CA LYS A 116 0.01 -15.58 -12.49
C LYS A 116 -1.03 -14.50 -12.24
N ASP A 117 -1.20 -14.14 -10.97
CA ASP A 117 -2.13 -13.10 -10.55
C ASP A 117 -1.67 -12.41 -9.25
N LEU A 118 -2.37 -11.35 -8.87
CA LEU A 118 -2.03 -10.54 -7.71
C LEU A 118 -2.17 -11.27 -6.38
N SER A 119 -2.95 -12.36 -6.29
CA SER A 119 -3.14 -13.09 -5.03
C SER A 119 -1.87 -13.84 -4.60
N GLU A 120 -0.97 -14.10 -5.53
CA GLU A 120 0.33 -14.72 -5.25
C GLU A 120 1.32 -13.75 -4.58
N LEU A 121 1.04 -12.43 -4.58
CA LEU A 121 1.87 -11.40 -3.96
C LEU A 121 1.63 -11.31 -2.44
N THR A 122 1.85 -12.40 -1.71
CA THR A 122 1.46 -12.57 -0.30
C THR A 122 2.18 -11.64 0.68
N ASP A 123 3.32 -11.08 0.30
CA ASP A 123 4.08 -10.11 1.12
C ASP A 123 3.85 -8.65 0.70
N TRP A 124 2.96 -8.43 -0.27
CA TRP A 124 2.56 -7.11 -0.74
C TRP A 124 1.16 -6.76 -0.27
N ASN A 125 1.00 -5.55 0.26
CA ASN A 125 -0.32 -4.96 0.52
C ASN A 125 -0.75 -4.15 -0.71
N LEU A 126 -1.88 -4.51 -1.29
CA LEU A 126 -2.38 -3.90 -2.51
C LEU A 126 -3.63 -3.06 -2.22
N TYR A 127 -3.67 -1.86 -2.74
CA TYR A 127 -4.84 -1.00 -2.80
C TYR A 127 -5.11 -0.69 -4.27
N SER A 128 -6.12 -1.34 -4.82
CA SER A 128 -6.41 -1.36 -6.26
C SER A 128 -7.88 -1.08 -6.50
N LEU A 129 -8.17 0.00 -7.19
CA LEU A 129 -9.52 0.46 -7.51
C LEU A 129 -9.83 0.28 -9.00
N GLN A 130 -11.10 0.44 -9.36
CA GLN A 130 -11.54 0.37 -10.75
C GLN A 130 -10.82 1.38 -11.65
N TRP A 131 -10.56 2.59 -11.15
CA TRP A 131 -9.92 3.67 -11.92
C TRP A 131 -8.46 3.91 -11.55
N ALA A 132 -7.99 3.26 -10.51
CA ALA A 132 -6.59 3.21 -10.14
C ALA A 132 -6.16 1.75 -9.88
N PRO A 133 -6.14 0.89 -10.92
CA PRO A 133 -5.85 -0.52 -10.76
C PRO A 133 -4.36 -0.80 -10.62
N VAL A 134 -4.08 -1.87 -9.87
CA VAL A 134 -2.80 -2.58 -9.87
C VAL A 134 -2.95 -3.84 -10.70
N SER A 135 -1.95 -4.20 -11.48
CA SER A 135 -1.94 -5.41 -12.31
C SER A 135 -0.53 -5.96 -12.50
N LEU A 136 -0.44 -7.15 -13.06
CA LEU A 136 0.81 -7.77 -13.52
C LEU A 136 0.86 -7.75 -15.05
N ASP A 137 2.02 -7.42 -15.63
CA ASP A 137 2.28 -7.44 -17.06
C ASP A 137 3.70 -7.96 -17.34
N GLY A 138 3.83 -9.25 -17.59
CA GLY A 138 5.12 -9.92 -17.69
C GLY A 138 5.94 -9.76 -16.42
N LYS A 139 7.10 -9.12 -16.50
CA LYS A 139 7.96 -8.85 -15.34
C LYS A 139 7.55 -7.62 -14.52
N TRP A 140 6.47 -6.94 -14.88
CA TRP A 140 6.11 -5.64 -14.30
C TRP A 140 4.94 -5.76 -13.34
N LEU A 141 5.10 -5.20 -12.16
CA LEU A 141 4.01 -4.74 -11.31
C LEU A 141 3.62 -3.35 -11.80
N VAL A 142 2.37 -3.21 -12.25
CA VAL A 142 1.88 -2.02 -12.94
C VAL A 142 0.88 -1.29 -12.06
N LEU A 143 1.11 0.00 -11.83
CA LEU A 143 0.17 0.90 -11.20
C LEU A 143 -0.37 1.85 -12.27
N GLN A 144 -1.67 1.83 -12.47
CA GLN A 144 -2.38 2.76 -13.34
C GLN A 144 -3.25 3.68 -12.50
N ASP A 145 -3.45 4.90 -12.98
CA ASP A 145 -4.29 5.87 -12.32
C ASP A 145 -4.94 6.81 -13.32
N LYS A 146 -6.25 6.90 -13.24
CA LYS A 146 -7.12 7.86 -13.91
C LYS A 146 -8.23 8.34 -12.96
N ASP A 147 -8.08 8.07 -11.66
CA ASP A 147 -9.02 8.48 -10.64
C ASP A 147 -8.74 9.94 -10.23
N LEU A 148 -9.77 10.76 -10.18
CA LEU A 148 -9.64 12.18 -9.86
C LEU A 148 -9.28 12.40 -8.38
N PHE A 149 -9.64 11.48 -7.48
CA PHE A 149 -9.56 11.68 -6.02
C PHE A 149 -8.88 10.56 -5.26
N ASP A 150 -8.64 9.43 -5.92
CA ASP A 150 -8.04 8.25 -5.29
C ASP A 150 -6.73 7.84 -5.98
N TYR A 151 -6.17 6.72 -5.67
CA TYR A 151 -4.87 6.28 -6.16
C TYR A 151 -4.72 4.75 -6.15
N ALA A 152 -3.78 4.22 -6.92
CA ALA A 152 -3.23 2.89 -6.75
C ALA A 152 -2.11 2.91 -5.73
N ARG A 153 -2.02 1.90 -4.86
CA ARG A 153 -0.93 1.74 -3.90
C ARG A 153 -0.50 0.28 -3.79
N VAL A 154 0.80 0.07 -3.75
CA VAL A 154 1.41 -1.22 -3.40
C VAL A 154 2.47 -0.99 -2.33
N GLU A 155 2.51 -1.86 -1.33
CA GLU A 155 3.41 -1.77 -0.21
C GLU A 155 4.03 -3.13 0.08
N ARG A 156 5.35 -3.23 0.01
CA ARG A 156 6.12 -4.42 0.36
C ARG A 156 6.55 -4.33 1.81
N LYS A 157 6.17 -5.33 2.61
CA LYS A 157 6.68 -5.47 3.97
C LYS A 157 8.03 -6.19 3.95
N ILE A 158 8.95 -5.72 4.79
CA ILE A 158 10.30 -6.26 4.94
C ILE A 158 10.64 -6.39 6.43
N PRO A 159 11.66 -7.18 6.81
CA PRO A 159 12.15 -7.21 8.18
C PRO A 159 12.60 -5.83 8.65
N ALA A 160 12.41 -5.55 9.93
CA ALA A 160 12.87 -4.30 10.56
C ALA A 160 14.36 -4.09 10.33
N THR A 161 14.72 -3.05 9.58
CA THR A 161 16.09 -2.84 9.07
C THR A 161 16.52 -1.41 9.33
N LYS A 162 17.72 -1.21 9.87
CA LYS A 162 18.30 0.12 10.16
C LYS A 162 19.22 0.63 9.06
N GLU A 163 19.90 -0.27 8.36
CA GLU A 163 20.75 0.03 7.20
C GLU A 163 20.19 -0.75 6.00
N LEU A 164 19.30 -0.12 5.25
CA LEU A 164 18.53 -0.75 4.19
C LEU A 164 19.09 -0.41 2.81
N LYS A 165 19.25 -1.42 1.96
CA LYS A 165 19.43 -1.28 0.52
C LYS A 165 18.18 -1.76 -0.20
N VAL A 166 17.70 -0.94 -1.14
CA VAL A 166 16.57 -1.25 -2.01
C VAL A 166 17.00 -1.05 -3.45
N SER A 167 16.65 -1.97 -4.33
CA SER A 167 16.84 -1.81 -5.77
C SER A 167 15.63 -2.27 -6.55
N PHE A 168 15.32 -1.59 -7.64
CA PHE A 168 14.22 -1.91 -8.54
C PHE A 168 14.42 -1.26 -9.90
N GLU A 169 13.74 -1.80 -10.90
CA GLU A 169 13.54 -1.12 -12.18
C GLU A 169 12.28 -0.28 -12.12
N LEU A 170 12.34 0.94 -12.64
CA LEU A 170 11.23 1.89 -12.64
C LEU A 170 11.03 2.48 -14.03
N MET A 171 9.79 2.51 -14.49
CA MET A 171 9.39 3.18 -15.73
C MET A 171 8.09 3.95 -15.50
N ALA A 172 8.02 5.18 -16.01
CA ALA A 172 6.78 5.91 -16.19
C ALA A 172 6.49 6.02 -17.70
N GLU A 173 5.26 5.75 -18.13
CA GLU A 173 4.88 5.87 -19.55
C GLU A 173 4.69 7.32 -19.99
N GLN A 174 4.61 8.24 -19.03
CA GLN A 174 4.40 9.67 -19.21
C GLN A 174 5.35 10.48 -18.33
N ASN A 175 5.52 11.78 -18.64
CA ASN A 175 6.28 12.74 -17.82
C ASN A 175 5.65 14.15 -17.78
N ASP A 176 4.40 14.25 -18.22
CA ASP A 176 3.62 15.48 -18.32
C ASP A 176 2.34 15.48 -17.46
N LYS A 177 2.12 14.39 -16.72
CA LYS A 177 0.96 14.18 -15.85
C LYS A 177 1.24 13.10 -14.83
N GLY A 178 0.35 13.01 -13.82
CA GLY A 178 0.43 12.03 -12.75
C GLY A 178 1.56 12.30 -11.76
N LEU A 179 1.49 11.59 -10.65
CA LEU A 179 2.47 11.62 -9.57
C LEU A 179 2.71 10.20 -9.10
N LEU A 180 3.95 9.76 -9.01
CA LEU A 180 4.31 8.55 -8.26
C LEU A 180 5.09 8.95 -7.03
N GLN A 181 4.66 8.47 -5.86
CA GLN A 181 5.40 8.57 -4.61
C GLN A 181 5.97 7.22 -4.21
N ILE A 182 7.24 7.20 -3.82
CA ILE A 182 7.94 6.03 -3.29
C ILE A 182 8.36 6.38 -1.88
N GLU A 183 7.85 5.66 -0.89
CA GLU A 183 8.07 5.97 0.53
C GLU A 183 8.69 4.79 1.27
N PHE A 184 9.54 5.12 2.25
CA PHE A 184 10.18 4.19 3.15
C PHE A 184 9.64 4.44 4.56
N LEU A 185 8.97 3.42 5.13
CA LEU A 185 8.15 3.61 6.32
C LEU A 185 8.54 2.62 7.44
N ASP A 186 8.23 3.00 8.66
CA ASP A 186 8.30 2.11 9.82
C ASP A 186 7.06 1.20 9.94
N GLU A 187 7.00 0.42 11.01
CA GLU A 187 5.85 -0.46 11.31
C GLU A 187 4.53 0.29 11.49
N ASN A 188 4.57 1.55 11.91
CA ASN A 188 3.40 2.41 12.14
C ASN A 188 2.96 3.19 10.88
N GLY A 189 3.68 3.05 9.77
CA GLY A 189 3.40 3.78 8.54
C GLY A 189 3.97 5.20 8.53
N ILE A 190 4.91 5.53 9.42
CA ILE A 190 5.61 6.81 9.39
C ILE A 190 6.68 6.77 8.31
N ALA A 191 6.54 7.60 7.30
CA ALA A 191 7.52 7.73 6.24
C ALA A 191 8.73 8.54 6.70
N CYS A 192 9.93 7.97 6.62
CA CYS A 192 11.17 8.69 6.90
C CYS A 192 11.75 9.40 5.67
N SER A 193 11.51 8.86 4.49
CA SER A 193 12.01 9.39 3.21
C SER A 193 10.99 9.17 2.11
N ARG A 194 11.03 10.04 1.09
CA ARG A 194 10.14 10.00 -0.07
C ARG A 194 10.89 10.39 -1.34
N LEU A 195 10.69 9.58 -2.38
CA LEU A 195 11.05 9.91 -3.76
C LEU A 195 9.77 10.16 -4.54
N GLU A 196 9.85 10.97 -5.61
CA GLU A 196 8.69 11.28 -6.46
C GLU A 196 9.08 11.37 -7.93
N LEU A 197 8.23 10.79 -8.79
CA LEU A 197 8.15 11.16 -10.20
C LEU A 197 6.99 12.15 -10.35
N THR A 198 7.29 13.35 -10.81
CA THR A 198 6.33 14.47 -10.85
C THR A 198 5.78 14.73 -12.25
N PRO A 199 4.62 15.40 -12.40
CA PRO A 199 4.03 15.68 -13.70
C PRO A 199 4.82 16.68 -14.55
N ASP A 200 5.84 17.34 -14.01
CA ASP A 200 6.77 18.19 -14.74
C ASP A 200 8.08 17.47 -15.16
N GLY A 201 8.05 16.12 -15.14
CA GLY A 201 9.14 15.27 -15.61
C GLY A 201 10.35 15.21 -14.68
N LEU A 202 10.17 15.50 -13.39
CA LEU A 202 11.26 15.48 -12.43
C LEU A 202 11.22 14.22 -11.54
N PHE A 203 12.35 13.54 -11.42
CA PHE A 203 12.60 12.63 -10.33
C PHE A 203 13.25 13.41 -9.21
N ARG A 204 12.64 13.42 -8.02
CA ARG A 204 13.07 14.22 -6.88
C ARG A 204 13.01 13.46 -5.57
N ALA A 205 13.78 13.89 -4.57
CA ALA A 205 13.78 13.34 -3.23
C ALA A 205 13.46 14.41 -2.18
N LYS A 206 12.62 14.06 -1.20
CA LYS A 206 12.30 14.91 -0.07
C LYS A 206 13.43 14.85 0.96
N GLY A 207 13.90 16.01 1.42
CA GLY A 207 14.85 16.15 2.51
C GLY A 207 14.40 17.22 3.49
N GLY A 208 14.10 16.85 4.74
CA GLY A 208 13.47 17.76 5.68
C GLY A 208 12.16 18.30 5.10
N ALA A 209 12.01 19.63 5.06
CA ALA A 209 10.82 20.28 4.53
C ALA A 209 10.83 20.50 3.00
N ARG A 210 11.91 20.19 2.29
CA ARG A 210 12.09 20.57 0.88
C ARG A 210 12.35 19.34 0.01
N PHE A 211 11.92 19.45 -1.26
CA PHE A 211 12.34 18.54 -2.31
C PHE A 211 13.59 19.05 -3.03
N GLY A 212 14.45 18.14 -3.45
CA GLY A 212 15.57 18.41 -4.32
C GLY A 212 15.52 17.50 -5.54
N ASN A 213 15.72 18.10 -6.72
CA ASN A 213 15.71 17.36 -7.96
C ASN A 213 16.93 16.44 -8.04
N LEU A 214 16.71 15.23 -8.51
CA LEU A 214 17.72 14.21 -8.78
C LEU A 214 18.07 14.22 -10.27
N LEU A 215 17.07 14.09 -11.12
CA LEU A 215 17.20 14.13 -12.58
C LEU A 215 15.85 14.48 -13.25
N LYS A 216 15.91 14.78 -14.56
CA LYS A 216 14.71 14.73 -15.42
C LYS A 216 14.56 13.31 -15.95
N TYR A 217 13.37 12.76 -15.88
CA TYR A 217 13.09 11.43 -16.42
C TYR A 217 12.37 11.51 -17.77
N GLU A 218 12.54 10.45 -18.57
CA GLU A 218 12.01 10.31 -19.92
C GLU A 218 10.87 9.28 -19.92
N PRO A 219 9.74 9.54 -20.59
CA PRO A 219 8.64 8.59 -20.69
C PRO A 219 9.07 7.33 -21.43
N GLY A 220 8.59 6.16 -20.96
CA GLY A 220 8.90 4.85 -21.54
C GLY A 220 10.32 4.33 -21.29
N LYS A 221 11.18 5.11 -20.63
CA LYS A 221 12.53 4.68 -20.29
C LYS A 221 12.56 3.96 -18.94
N THR A 222 13.21 2.80 -18.93
CA THR A 222 13.48 2.04 -17.72
C THR A 222 14.74 2.56 -17.04
N TYR A 223 14.63 2.85 -15.75
CA TYR A 223 15.71 3.26 -14.87
C TYR A 223 15.98 2.18 -13.83
N LYS A 224 17.25 1.85 -13.60
CA LYS A 224 17.66 1.04 -12.45
C LYS A 224 17.86 1.99 -11.27
N VAL A 225 16.98 1.90 -10.29
CA VAL A 225 17.02 2.75 -9.11
C VAL A 225 17.57 1.94 -7.94
N GLU A 226 18.56 2.48 -7.25
CA GLU A 226 19.10 1.93 -6.00
C GLU A 226 19.00 3.01 -4.92
N VAL A 227 18.57 2.60 -3.74
CA VAL A 227 18.40 3.49 -2.60
C VAL A 227 19.07 2.87 -1.39
N GLU A 228 19.97 3.64 -0.77
CA GLU A 228 20.58 3.28 0.50
C GLU A 228 20.02 4.18 1.60
N LEU A 229 19.51 3.58 2.68
CA LEU A 229 18.93 4.29 3.80
C LEU A 229 19.65 3.89 5.09
N SER A 230 20.05 4.89 5.87
CA SER A 230 20.65 4.71 7.19
C SER A 230 19.81 5.42 8.25
N VAL A 231 19.21 4.65 9.15
CA VAL A 231 18.42 5.18 10.27
C VAL A 231 19.33 5.92 11.27
N ALA A 232 20.52 5.37 11.53
CA ALA A 232 21.48 5.98 12.44
C ALA A 232 21.92 7.37 11.98
N ASN A 233 22.22 7.50 10.67
CA ASN A 233 22.65 8.75 10.06
C ASN A 233 21.48 9.63 9.60
N ARG A 234 20.24 9.11 9.63
CA ARG A 234 19.03 9.74 9.08
C ARG A 234 19.20 10.20 7.64
N MET A 235 19.78 9.35 6.81
CA MET A 235 20.16 9.69 5.45
C MET A 235 19.60 8.72 4.44
N VAL A 236 19.24 9.25 3.28
CA VAL A 236 18.94 8.49 2.06
C VAL A 236 19.91 8.91 0.96
N ILE A 237 20.45 7.92 0.27
CA ILE A 237 21.30 8.12 -0.92
C ILE A 237 20.60 7.42 -2.08
N VAL A 238 20.51 8.09 -3.22
CA VAL A 238 19.85 7.59 -4.41
C VAL A 238 20.84 7.48 -5.55
N TYR A 239 20.82 6.32 -6.18
CA TYR A 239 21.57 6.04 -7.41
C TYR A 239 20.59 5.71 -8.53
N VAL A 240 20.89 6.13 -9.74
CA VAL A 240 20.15 5.79 -10.95
C VAL A 240 21.16 5.34 -12.00
N ASP A 241 20.92 4.17 -12.59
CA ASP A 241 21.80 3.53 -13.56
C ASP A 241 23.27 3.47 -13.06
N GLY A 242 23.45 3.12 -11.78
CA GLY A 242 24.75 3.00 -11.11
C GLY A 242 25.44 4.33 -10.74
N LYS A 243 24.81 5.48 -11.01
CA LYS A 243 25.38 6.80 -10.67
C LYS A 243 24.64 7.41 -9.49
N LYS A 244 25.37 7.90 -8.48
CA LYS A 244 24.79 8.69 -7.38
C LYS A 244 24.20 9.99 -7.94
N VAL A 245 22.88 10.14 -7.79
CA VAL A 245 22.14 11.31 -8.26
C VAL A 245 21.70 12.24 -7.13
N GLY A 246 21.73 11.78 -5.90
CA GLY A 246 21.42 12.63 -4.76
C GLY A 246 21.58 11.98 -3.40
N GLN A 247 21.53 12.84 -2.39
CA GLN A 247 21.56 12.47 -0.98
C GLN A 247 20.70 13.45 -0.22
N ARG A 248 19.85 12.95 0.72
CA ARG A 248 18.95 13.78 1.51
C ARG A 248 18.88 13.28 2.95
N MET A 249 18.57 14.17 3.87
CA MET A 249 18.22 13.80 5.24
C MET A 249 16.78 13.28 5.31
N PHE A 250 16.52 12.38 6.23
CA PHE A 250 15.15 11.98 6.56
C PHE A 250 14.33 13.20 6.99
N PHE A 251 13.05 13.19 6.65
CA PHE A 251 12.13 14.25 7.08
C PHE A 251 11.37 13.88 8.36
N ALA A 252 11.38 12.59 8.76
CA ALA A 252 10.88 12.12 10.05
C ALA A 252 11.81 11.04 10.61
N PRO A 253 11.98 10.97 11.94
CA PRO A 253 12.72 9.88 12.58
C PRO A 253 11.86 8.61 12.61
N VAL A 254 12.50 7.46 12.41
CA VAL A 254 11.91 6.13 12.55
C VAL A 254 12.86 5.22 13.32
N PRO A 255 12.36 4.21 14.05
CA PRO A 255 13.22 3.25 14.76
C PRO A 255 13.88 2.24 13.82
N ALA A 256 13.18 1.85 12.76
CA ALA A 256 13.61 0.96 11.69
C ALA A 256 12.76 1.22 10.44
N ILE A 257 13.16 0.65 9.31
CA ILE A 257 12.38 0.67 8.08
C ILE A 257 11.83 -0.74 7.89
N GLU A 258 10.51 -0.85 7.70
CA GLU A 258 9.80 -2.12 7.60
C GLU A 258 8.90 -2.21 6.36
N ARG A 259 8.80 -1.11 5.60
CA ARG A 259 7.94 -1.05 4.41
C ARG A 259 8.55 -0.18 3.33
N VAL A 260 8.36 -0.61 2.09
CA VAL A 260 8.60 0.19 0.89
C VAL A 260 7.29 0.29 0.12
N MET A 261 6.83 1.51 -0.11
CA MET A 261 5.53 1.78 -0.71
C MET A 261 5.67 2.57 -2.01
N PHE A 262 4.85 2.20 -2.98
CA PHE A 262 4.63 2.95 -4.22
C PHE A 262 3.17 3.35 -4.29
N ARG A 263 2.88 4.63 -4.57
CA ARG A 263 1.53 5.16 -4.65
C ARG A 263 1.42 6.19 -5.77
N THR A 264 0.41 6.06 -6.60
CA THR A 264 0.03 7.11 -7.56
C THR A 264 -0.73 8.20 -6.81
N GLY A 265 -0.32 9.46 -6.98
CA GLY A 265 -0.93 10.56 -6.27
C GLY A 265 -0.45 10.78 -4.82
N ALA A 266 -0.88 11.86 -4.22
CA ALA A 266 -0.52 12.25 -2.86
C ALA A 266 -1.34 11.50 -1.82
N GLN A 267 -0.74 11.27 -0.64
CA GLN A 267 -1.49 10.72 0.48
C GLN A 267 -2.65 11.64 0.87
N ARG A 268 -3.83 11.03 0.99
CA ARG A 268 -4.97 11.73 1.55
C ARG A 268 -4.82 11.84 3.08
N THR A 269 -5.10 13.03 3.57
CA THR A 269 -5.12 13.30 5.02
C THR A 269 -6.53 13.30 5.59
N TYR A 270 -7.53 13.05 4.76
CA TYR A 270 -8.95 13.05 5.09
C TYR A 270 -9.60 11.74 4.62
N PRO A 271 -10.51 11.12 5.38
CA PRO A 271 -10.96 11.54 6.71
C PRO A 271 -9.88 11.35 7.78
N THR A 272 -10.01 12.09 8.88
CA THR A 272 -9.18 11.96 10.08
C THR A 272 -9.95 11.26 11.19
N VAL A 273 -9.29 10.94 12.30
CA VAL A 273 -9.95 10.37 13.49
C VAL A 273 -11.04 11.27 14.07
N ASP A 274 -10.95 12.58 13.80
CA ASP A 274 -11.93 13.57 14.24
C ASP A 274 -13.09 13.76 13.25
N THR A 275 -13.06 13.07 12.11
CA THR A 275 -14.12 13.17 11.12
C THR A 275 -15.32 12.34 11.56
N PRO A 276 -16.54 12.92 11.69
CA PRO A 276 -17.72 12.16 12.02
C PRO A 276 -18.01 11.03 11.01
N ALA A 277 -18.44 9.88 11.51
CA ALA A 277 -18.67 8.68 10.70
C ALA A 277 -19.76 8.81 9.64
N ASP A 278 -20.66 9.74 9.83
CA ASP A 278 -21.78 10.10 8.96
C ASP A 278 -21.53 11.38 8.16
N TRP A 279 -20.32 11.90 8.24
CA TRP A 279 -19.97 13.11 7.52
C TRP A 279 -19.71 12.84 6.05
N TYR A 280 -20.17 13.73 5.21
CA TYR A 280 -20.23 13.60 3.77
C TYR A 280 -19.69 14.83 3.08
N GLY A 281 -18.54 14.70 2.48
CA GLY A 281 -18.24 15.52 1.32
C GLY A 281 -18.68 14.73 0.11
N ILE A 282 -19.76 15.12 -0.54
CA ILE A 282 -20.00 14.64 -1.91
C ILE A 282 -18.92 15.32 -2.74
N LEU A 283 -18.08 14.51 -3.39
CA LEU A 283 -17.09 15.05 -4.28
C LEU A 283 -17.79 15.66 -5.49
N PRO A 284 -17.46 16.90 -5.85
CA PRO A 284 -17.81 17.42 -7.16
C PRO A 284 -17.17 16.52 -8.22
N ASP A 285 -17.78 16.43 -9.38
CA ASP A 285 -17.25 15.67 -10.51
C ASP A 285 -17.00 14.18 -10.24
N ALA A 286 -17.69 13.61 -9.22
CA ALA A 286 -17.67 12.18 -8.94
C ALA A 286 -18.13 11.40 -10.17
N GLY A 287 -17.30 10.48 -10.66
CA GLY A 287 -17.55 9.77 -11.92
C GLY A 287 -16.75 10.26 -13.11
N GLU A 288 -16.10 11.42 -13.01
CA GLU A 288 -15.16 11.89 -14.02
C GLU A 288 -13.78 11.22 -13.86
N GLN A 289 -13.03 11.16 -14.93
CA GLN A 289 -11.72 10.54 -14.98
C GLN A 289 -10.67 11.53 -15.45
N GLU A 290 -9.47 11.41 -14.86
CA GLU A 290 -8.28 12.10 -15.34
C GLU A 290 -7.60 11.33 -16.49
N PRO A 291 -6.69 11.96 -17.24
CA PRO A 291 -5.85 11.28 -18.20
C PRO A 291 -5.01 10.18 -17.53
N LEU A 292 -5.08 8.97 -18.11
CA LEU A 292 -4.38 7.79 -17.58
C LEU A 292 -2.88 8.04 -17.40
N CYS A 293 -2.40 7.71 -16.20
CA CYS A 293 -0.98 7.59 -15.86
C CYS A 293 -0.63 6.13 -15.63
N THR A 294 0.58 5.72 -16.02
CA THR A 294 1.05 4.34 -15.85
C THR A 294 2.48 4.33 -15.33
N TYR A 295 2.70 3.59 -14.25
CA TYR A 295 4.01 3.35 -13.66
C TYR A 295 4.27 1.85 -13.57
N ARG A 296 5.52 1.43 -13.83
CA ARG A 296 5.92 0.04 -13.88
C ARG A 296 7.11 -0.19 -12.97
N ILE A 297 7.05 -1.24 -12.16
CA ILE A 297 8.08 -1.65 -11.21
C ILE A 297 8.47 -3.08 -11.52
N ALA A 298 9.77 -3.39 -11.55
CA ALA A 298 10.26 -4.75 -11.75
C ALA A 298 11.53 -5.00 -10.94
N ASN A 299 11.91 -6.27 -10.78
CA ASN A 299 13.14 -6.69 -10.13
C ASN A 299 13.34 -6.02 -8.77
N PHE A 300 12.29 -6.04 -7.92
CA PHE A 300 12.30 -5.39 -6.63
C PHE A 300 13.08 -6.23 -5.60
N LYS A 301 14.14 -5.67 -5.07
CA LYS A 301 15.00 -6.34 -4.08
C LYS A 301 15.28 -5.45 -2.90
N THR A 302 15.35 -6.06 -1.72
CA THR A 302 15.82 -5.40 -0.50
C THR A 302 16.90 -6.24 0.19
N ALA A 303 17.76 -5.59 0.93
CA ALA A 303 18.77 -6.25 1.74
C ALA A 303 19.13 -5.40 2.94
N SER A 304 19.43 -6.03 4.07
CA SER A 304 20.07 -5.36 5.19
C SER A 304 21.56 -5.15 4.91
N ALA A 305 22.04 -3.97 5.25
CA ALA A 305 23.46 -3.66 5.34
C ALA A 305 23.88 -3.46 6.81
N ASP A 306 23.02 -3.84 7.76
CA ASP A 306 23.37 -3.87 9.18
C ASP A 306 24.60 -4.79 9.35
N LYS A 307 25.57 -4.32 10.10
CA LYS A 307 26.70 -5.16 10.49
C LYS A 307 26.22 -6.05 11.64
N ASP A 308 26.35 -7.35 11.47
CA ASP A 308 26.16 -8.36 12.51
C ASP A 308 27.01 -8.03 13.77
#